data_a8f6666625380681c8a11c416854e8de
#
_entry.id   a8f6666625380681c8a11c416854e8de
#
_cell.length_a   1.000
_cell.length_b   1.000
_cell.length_c   1.000
_cell.angle_alpha   90.00
_cell.angle_beta   90.00
_cell.angle_gamma   90.00
#
_symmetry.space_group_name_H-M   'P 1'
#
loop_
_entity.id
_entity.type
_entity.pdbx_description
1 polymer ?
#
loop_
_entity_poly.entity_id
_entity_poly.type
_entity_poly.pdbx_seq_one_letter_code
_entity_poly.pdbx_strand_id
1 'polypeptide(L)'
;MYDLTGFQRDLLLVVAGLDEPHGLAVKEEMEEYYEKEVHHGRLYPNLDTLVEKGLIKKGERDQRTNYYTLTARGDREIADRQQWEATYLSD
;
A
#
# COMPACT_ATOMS: atom_id res chain seq x y z
N MET A 1 -10.97 0.69 6.07
CA MET A 1 -9.60 1.22 6.38
C MET A 1 -9.33 1.56 7.84
N TYR A 2 -10.35 1.66 8.63
CA TYR A 2 -10.14 2.00 10.04
C TYR A 2 -9.29 0.96 10.80
N ASP A 3 -9.25 -0.27 10.31
CA ASP A 3 -8.51 -1.39 10.91
C ASP A 3 -7.05 -1.47 10.45
N LEU A 4 -6.63 -0.57 9.57
CA LEU A 4 -5.24 -0.51 9.12
C LEU A 4 -4.45 0.48 9.97
N THR A 5 -3.17 0.16 10.21
CA THR A 5 -2.26 1.13 10.82
C THR A 5 -1.97 2.26 9.81
N GLY A 6 -1.42 3.38 10.30
CA GLY A 6 -1.01 4.47 9.40
C GLY A 6 -0.01 4.00 8.37
N PHE A 7 0.96 3.18 8.77
CA PHE A 7 1.96 2.62 7.87
C PHE A 7 1.32 1.76 6.78
N GLN A 8 0.35 0.92 7.15
CA GLN A 8 -0.37 0.07 6.19
C GLN A 8 -1.20 0.90 5.21
N ARG A 9 -1.85 1.96 5.69
CA ARG A 9 -2.60 2.86 4.82
C ARG A 9 -1.69 3.53 3.79
N ASP A 10 -0.51 3.99 4.24
CA ASP A 10 0.45 4.60 3.33
C ASP A 10 0.97 3.60 2.30
N LEU A 11 1.26 2.36 2.72
CA LEU A 11 1.66 1.30 1.79
C LEU A 11 0.60 1.06 0.72
N LEU A 12 -0.66 0.98 1.14
CA LEU A 12 -1.77 0.75 0.22
C LEU A 12 -1.86 1.87 -0.81
N LEU A 13 -1.73 3.12 -0.38
CA LEU A 13 -1.75 4.27 -1.28
C LEU A 13 -0.59 4.25 -2.26
N VAL A 14 0.61 3.89 -1.81
CA VAL A 14 1.78 3.81 -2.68
C VAL A 14 1.59 2.73 -3.74
N VAL A 15 1.11 1.55 -3.35
CA VAL A 15 0.83 0.47 -4.31
C VAL A 15 -0.21 0.93 -5.33
N ALA A 16 -1.24 1.64 -4.89
CA ALA A 16 -2.28 2.14 -5.77
C ALA A 16 -1.76 3.17 -6.78
N GLY A 17 -0.81 3.99 -6.35
CA GLY A 17 -0.29 5.09 -7.17
C GLY A 17 0.82 4.69 -8.13
N LEU A 18 1.51 3.58 -7.88
CA LEU A 18 2.55 3.08 -8.75
C LEU A 18 1.99 1.99 -9.67
N ASP A 19 2.61 1.82 -10.82
CA ASP A 19 2.17 0.81 -11.81
C ASP A 19 2.87 -0.51 -11.52
N GLU A 20 2.15 -1.44 -10.90
CA GLU A 20 2.64 -2.78 -10.54
C GLU A 20 4.04 -2.73 -9.91
N PRO A 21 4.20 -2.02 -8.79
CA PRO A 21 5.53 -1.86 -8.20
C PRO A 21 6.03 -3.16 -7.58
N HIS A 22 7.35 -3.39 -7.67
CA HIS A 22 7.99 -4.39 -6.85
C HIS A 22 8.24 -3.82 -5.44
N GLY A 23 8.58 -4.68 -4.49
CA GLY A 23 8.73 -4.26 -3.08
C GLY A 23 9.75 -3.14 -2.88
N LEU A 24 10.87 -3.18 -3.61
CA LEU A 24 11.91 -2.16 -3.49
C LEU A 24 11.41 -0.77 -3.94
N ALA A 25 10.60 -0.71 -5.00
CA ALA A 25 10.03 0.55 -5.45
C ALA A 25 9.07 1.13 -4.40
N VAL A 26 8.28 0.27 -3.77
CA VAL A 26 7.39 0.69 -2.66
C VAL A 26 8.22 1.23 -1.50
N LYS A 27 9.30 0.52 -1.14
CA LYS A 27 10.21 0.93 -0.08
C LYS A 27 10.78 2.33 -0.34
N GLU A 28 11.27 2.56 -1.54
CA GLU A 28 11.86 3.85 -1.92
C GLU A 28 10.86 5.00 -1.80
N GLU A 29 9.62 4.81 -2.25
CA GLU A 29 8.57 5.81 -2.13
C GLU A 29 8.23 6.11 -0.67
N MET A 30 8.15 5.07 0.15
CA MET A 30 7.89 5.24 1.58
C MET A 30 9.02 6.00 2.26
N GLU A 31 10.26 5.68 1.93
CA GLU A 31 11.43 6.36 2.50
C GLU A 31 11.49 7.83 2.11
N GLU A 32 11.12 8.15 0.89
CA GLU A 32 11.08 9.53 0.44
C GLU A 32 10.04 10.34 1.23
N TYR A 33 8.86 9.79 1.41
CA TYR A 33 7.79 10.46 2.14
C TYR A 33 8.11 10.59 3.63
N TYR A 34 8.64 9.53 4.23
CA TYR A 34 8.94 9.51 5.67
C TYR A 34 10.25 10.21 6.03
N GLU A 35 11.09 10.47 5.02
CA GLU A 35 12.42 11.06 5.18
C GLU A 35 13.30 10.24 6.12
N LYS A 36 13.16 8.93 6.07
CA LYS A 36 13.97 7.99 6.85
C LYS A 36 13.91 6.61 6.23
N GLU A 37 14.86 5.77 6.63
CA GLU A 37 14.94 4.39 6.19
C GLU A 37 13.73 3.58 6.66
N VAL A 38 13.24 2.71 5.78
CA VAL A 38 12.19 1.73 6.09
C VAL A 38 12.80 0.35 5.98
N HIS A 39 12.86 -0.38 7.09
CA HIS A 39 13.48 -1.70 7.14
C HIS A 39 12.63 -2.75 6.44
N HIS A 40 13.29 -3.74 5.81
CA HIS A 40 12.63 -4.87 5.18
C HIS A 40 11.70 -5.61 6.16
N GLY A 41 12.13 -5.75 7.41
CA GLY A 41 11.36 -6.42 8.45
C GLY A 41 10.06 -5.72 8.81
N ARG A 42 9.91 -4.44 8.46
CA ARG A 42 8.66 -3.70 8.62
C ARG A 42 7.86 -3.69 7.33
N LEU A 43 8.54 -3.56 6.20
CA LEU A 43 7.90 -3.45 4.89
C LEU A 43 7.15 -4.71 4.49
N TYR A 44 7.87 -5.84 4.40
CA TYR A 44 7.31 -7.06 3.81
C TYR A 44 6.22 -7.70 4.65
N PRO A 45 6.32 -7.80 5.98
CA PRO A 45 5.20 -8.31 6.77
C PRO A 45 3.94 -7.47 6.63
N ASN A 46 4.07 -6.16 6.50
CA ASN A 46 2.92 -5.28 6.34
C ASN A 46 2.31 -5.38 4.93
N LEU A 47 3.14 -5.56 3.89
CA LEU A 47 2.63 -5.87 2.55
C LEU A 47 1.87 -7.19 2.57
N ASP A 48 2.40 -8.20 3.25
CA ASP A 48 1.72 -9.49 3.37
C ASP A 48 0.37 -9.37 4.09
N THR A 49 0.31 -8.53 5.11
CA THR A 49 -0.97 -8.26 5.80
C THR A 49 -2.00 -7.68 4.82
N LEU A 50 -1.59 -6.76 3.97
CA LEU A 50 -2.50 -6.17 2.97
C LEU A 50 -2.95 -7.22 1.96
N VAL A 51 -2.07 -8.14 1.58
CA VAL A 51 -2.43 -9.28 0.70
C VAL A 51 -3.46 -10.16 1.39
N GLU A 52 -3.24 -10.53 2.65
CA GLU A 52 -4.17 -11.34 3.42
C GLU A 52 -5.54 -10.71 3.56
N LYS A 53 -5.59 -9.39 3.70
CA LYS A 53 -6.85 -8.65 3.79
C LYS A 53 -7.55 -8.49 2.43
N GLY A 54 -6.90 -8.93 1.35
CA GLY A 54 -7.48 -8.87 0.01
C GLY A 54 -7.46 -7.47 -0.61
N LEU A 55 -6.62 -6.58 -0.09
CA LEU A 55 -6.55 -5.19 -0.55
C LEU A 55 -5.55 -5.02 -1.68
N ILE A 56 -4.50 -5.83 -1.69
CA ILE A 56 -3.54 -5.89 -2.78
C ILE A 56 -3.32 -7.34 -3.15
N LYS A 57 -2.75 -7.55 -4.33
CA LYS A 57 -2.44 -8.87 -4.86
C LYS A 57 -0.95 -8.92 -5.14
N LYS A 58 -0.36 -10.07 -4.81
CA LYS A 58 1.06 -10.31 -5.04
C LYS A 58 1.21 -11.24 -6.24
N GLY A 59 2.04 -10.85 -7.20
CA GLY A 59 2.33 -11.65 -8.37
C GLY A 59 3.83 -11.72 -8.63
N GLU A 60 4.22 -12.64 -9.51
CA GLU A 60 5.61 -12.81 -9.91
C GLU A 60 5.73 -12.60 -11.41
N ARG A 61 6.75 -11.85 -11.83
CA ARG A 61 7.11 -11.74 -13.25
C ARG A 61 8.26 -12.66 -13.60
N ASP A 62 9.10 -12.94 -12.59
CA ASP A 62 10.17 -13.92 -12.68
C ASP A 62 10.27 -14.61 -11.33
N GLN A 63 11.18 -15.55 -11.18
CA GLN A 63 11.29 -16.38 -9.97
C GLN A 63 11.81 -15.63 -8.76
N ARG A 64 12.21 -14.38 -8.89
CA ARG A 64 12.91 -13.64 -7.82
C ARG A 64 12.18 -12.38 -7.36
N THR A 65 11.30 -11.86 -8.20
CA THR A 65 10.71 -10.53 -7.93
C THR A 65 9.21 -10.62 -7.83
N ASN A 66 8.70 -10.15 -6.69
CA ASN A 66 7.27 -10.02 -6.46
C ASN A 66 6.81 -8.62 -6.83
N TYR A 67 5.67 -8.55 -7.49
CA TYR A 67 5.00 -7.32 -7.85
C TYR A 67 3.67 -7.25 -7.14
N TYR A 68 3.22 -6.04 -6.84
CA TYR A 68 1.99 -5.80 -6.10
C TYR A 68 1.03 -4.99 -6.93
N THR A 69 -0.25 -5.33 -6.86
CA THR A 69 -1.31 -4.59 -7.57
C THR A 69 -2.48 -4.37 -6.64
N LEU A 70 -3.16 -3.25 -6.82
CA LEU A 70 -4.37 -2.95 -6.06
C LEU A 70 -5.52 -3.83 -6.54
N THR A 71 -6.27 -4.39 -5.60
CA THR A 71 -7.48 -5.16 -5.94
C THR A 71 -8.68 -4.22 -6.04
N ALA A 72 -9.79 -4.73 -6.57
CA ALA A 72 -11.05 -3.99 -6.57
C ALA A 72 -11.48 -3.63 -5.15
N ARG A 73 -11.25 -4.53 -4.20
CA ARG A 73 -11.54 -4.27 -2.78
C ARG A 73 -10.66 -3.15 -2.24
N GLY A 74 -9.36 -3.16 -2.56
CA GLY A 74 -8.45 -2.11 -2.16
C GLY A 74 -8.85 -0.76 -2.72
N ASP A 75 -9.27 -0.73 -3.99
CA ASP A 75 -9.74 0.48 -4.63
C ASP A 75 -10.97 1.04 -3.92
N ARG A 76 -11.94 0.18 -3.58
CA ARG A 76 -13.14 0.60 -2.84
C ARG A 76 -12.80 1.15 -1.46
N GLU A 77 -11.87 0.52 -0.76
CA GLU A 77 -11.44 0.98 0.57
C GLU A 77 -10.80 2.36 0.50
N ILE A 78 -9.99 2.60 -0.52
CA ILE A 78 -9.38 3.92 -0.72
C ILE A 78 -10.46 4.97 -1.02
N ALA A 79 -11.39 4.65 -1.94
CA ALA A 79 -12.47 5.57 -2.31
C ALA A 79 -13.35 5.91 -1.10
N ASP A 80 -13.70 4.93 -0.30
CA ASP A 80 -14.50 5.13 0.91
C ASP A 80 -13.76 6.02 1.92
N ARG A 81 -12.46 5.80 2.07
CA ARG A 81 -11.63 6.61 2.96
C ARG A 81 -11.56 8.06 2.48
N GLN A 82 -11.39 8.28 1.19
CA GLN A 82 -11.36 9.61 0.62
C GLN A 82 -12.68 10.35 0.85
N GLN A 83 -13.81 9.67 0.68
CA GLN A 83 -15.12 10.25 0.96
C GLN A 83 -15.27 10.63 2.42
N TRP A 84 -14.83 9.75 3.31
CA TRP A 84 -14.89 10.02 4.74
C TRP A 84 -14.04 11.25 5.11
N GLU A 85 -12.83 11.33 4.58
CA GLU A 85 -11.95 12.46 4.82
C GLU A 85 -12.54 13.76 4.29
N ALA A 86 -13.17 13.72 3.13
CA ALA A 86 -13.80 14.90 2.52
C ALA A 86 -14.92 15.48 3.40
N THR A 87 -15.55 14.64 4.22
CA THR A 87 -16.56 15.08 5.17
C THR A 87 -16.00 16.11 6.17
N TYR A 88 -14.73 15.97 6.51
CA TYR A 88 -14.08 16.82 7.51
C TYR A 88 -13.13 17.85 6.89
N LEU A 89 -12.62 17.60 5.71
CA LEU A 89 -11.59 18.41 5.07
C LEU A 89 -12.09 19.14 3.83
N SER A 90 -13.39 19.21 3.63
CA SER A 90 -13.96 19.95 2.49
C SER A 90 -13.87 21.45 2.71
N ASP A 91 -13.67 22.18 1.65
CA ASP A 91 -13.64 23.65 1.66
C ASP A 91 -15.00 24.24 1.94
#